data_3f41c68e76eb547fa275666c5cf76056
#
_entry.id   3f41c68e76eb547fa275666c5cf76056
#
_cell.length_a   1.000
_cell.length_b   1.000
_cell.length_c   1.000
_cell.angle_alpha   90.00
_cell.angle_beta   90.00
_cell.angle_gamma   90.00
#
_symmetry.space_group_name_H-M   'P 1'
#
loop_
_entity.id
_entity.type
_entity.pdbx_description
1 polymer ?
#
loop_
_entity_poly.entity_id
_entity_poly.type
_entity_poly.pdbx_seq_one_letter_code
_entity_poly.pdbx_strand_id
1 'polypeptide(L)'
;MKIFLDDVRLCPKGYEGVKTVEDFERLVLANRERIEEISLDYDLSSSGSARTGLSACDFLVKEKIVCPVIRIHSDHPYAVKMYDFLTENMQGSDVVMEKYNILQVMKEFDE
;
A
#
# COMPACT_ATOMS: atom_id res chain seq x y z
N MET A 1 -8.88 -9.69 -6.94
CA MET A 1 -7.55 -9.88 -6.34
C MET A 1 -7.24 -8.74 -5.39
N LYS A 2 -6.70 -9.05 -4.23
CA LYS A 2 -6.20 -8.08 -3.26
C LYS A 2 -4.70 -8.21 -3.14
N ILE A 3 -3.97 -7.10 -3.17
CA ILE A 3 -2.50 -7.08 -3.19
C ILE A 3 -1.97 -6.37 -1.95
N PHE A 4 -0.94 -6.97 -1.32
CA PHE A 4 -0.31 -6.44 -0.10
C PHE A 4 1.18 -6.22 -0.35
N LEU A 5 1.60 -4.96 -0.36
CA LEU A 5 3.01 -4.58 -0.56
C LEU A 5 3.63 -4.21 0.78
N ASP A 6 4.47 -5.10 1.30
CA ASP A 6 5.19 -4.90 2.56
C ASP A 6 6.36 -5.87 2.61
N ASP A 7 7.53 -5.42 3.02
CA ASP A 7 8.74 -6.23 3.06
C ASP A 7 8.97 -6.91 4.42
N VAL A 8 8.22 -6.53 5.45
CA VAL A 8 8.40 -7.01 6.82
C VAL A 8 7.15 -7.70 7.38
N ARG A 9 5.98 -7.06 7.26
CA ARG A 9 4.74 -7.58 7.83
C ARG A 9 4.25 -8.81 7.11
N LEU A 10 3.66 -9.72 7.86
CA LEU A 10 3.02 -10.91 7.28
C LEU A 10 1.84 -10.49 6.41
N CYS A 11 1.76 -11.12 5.23
CA CYS A 11 0.65 -10.87 4.31
C CYS A 11 -0.65 -11.38 4.92
N PRO A 12 -1.69 -10.53 5.02
CA PRO A 12 -2.98 -10.97 5.54
C PRO A 12 -3.61 -12.04 4.65
N LYS A 13 -4.44 -12.87 5.26
CA LYS A 13 -5.18 -13.90 4.52
C LYS A 13 -6.08 -13.23 3.48
N GLY A 14 -6.08 -13.78 2.27
CA GLY A 14 -6.88 -13.27 1.17
C GLY A 14 -6.15 -12.25 0.29
N TYR A 15 -4.94 -11.88 0.65
CA TYR A 15 -4.10 -10.99 -0.15
C TYR A 15 -2.96 -11.74 -0.82
N GLU A 16 -2.54 -11.25 -1.98
CA GLU A 16 -1.29 -11.66 -2.62
C GLU A 16 -0.19 -10.74 -2.14
N GLY A 17 0.83 -11.29 -1.48
CA GLY A 17 1.93 -10.51 -0.90
C GLY A 17 3.08 -10.31 -1.86
N VAL A 18 3.59 -9.09 -1.92
CA VAL A 18 4.83 -8.74 -2.62
C VAL A 18 5.69 -7.87 -1.72
N LYS A 19 7.00 -7.95 -1.88
CA LYS A 19 7.96 -7.28 -0.99
C LYS A 19 8.71 -6.13 -1.64
N THR A 20 8.70 -6.03 -2.95
CA THR A 20 9.39 -4.99 -3.70
C THR A 20 8.45 -4.27 -4.64
N VAL A 21 8.79 -3.05 -5.01
CA VAL A 21 8.01 -2.29 -5.98
C VAL A 21 8.04 -2.98 -7.34
N GLU A 22 9.15 -3.58 -7.71
CA GLU A 22 9.30 -4.30 -8.98
C GLU A 22 8.34 -5.48 -9.07
N ASP A 23 8.23 -6.29 -8.03
CA ASP A 23 7.29 -7.41 -7.98
C ASP A 23 5.85 -6.93 -7.93
N PHE A 24 5.61 -5.82 -7.22
CA PHE A 24 4.30 -5.15 -7.19
C PHE A 24 3.87 -4.74 -8.60
N GLU A 25 4.74 -4.07 -9.33
CA GLU A 25 4.46 -3.63 -10.70
C GLU A 25 4.09 -4.80 -11.61
N ARG A 26 4.87 -5.89 -11.54
CA ARG A 26 4.61 -7.10 -12.35
C ARG A 26 3.25 -7.71 -12.00
N LEU A 27 2.95 -7.83 -10.72
CA LEU A 27 1.69 -8.44 -10.28
C LEU A 27 0.49 -7.58 -10.71
N VAL A 28 0.58 -6.27 -10.57
CA VAL A 28 -0.48 -5.34 -10.96
C VAL A 28 -0.73 -5.42 -12.47
N LEU A 29 0.33 -5.35 -13.29
CA LEU A 29 0.20 -5.39 -14.74
C LEU A 29 -0.39 -6.71 -15.23
N ALA A 30 -0.04 -7.82 -14.60
CA ALA A 30 -0.55 -9.13 -14.95
C ALA A 30 -2.04 -9.30 -14.60
N ASN A 31 -2.59 -8.45 -13.73
CA ASN A 31 -3.95 -8.60 -13.20
C ASN A 31 -4.77 -7.31 -13.24
N ARG A 32 -4.45 -6.39 -14.15
CA ARG A 32 -5.02 -5.02 -14.20
C ARG A 32 -6.53 -4.94 -13.99
N GLU A 33 -7.29 -5.86 -14.57
CA GLU A 33 -8.75 -5.81 -14.55
C GLU A 33 -9.37 -6.60 -13.40
N ARG A 34 -8.54 -7.20 -12.55
CA ARG A 34 -8.99 -8.08 -11.47
C ARG A 34 -8.68 -7.54 -10.08
N ILE A 35 -8.13 -6.34 -9.99
CA ILE A 35 -7.68 -5.77 -8.72
C ILE A 35 -8.84 -5.11 -7.99
N GLU A 36 -9.13 -5.60 -6.79
CA GLU A 36 -10.21 -5.09 -5.93
C GLU A 36 -9.68 -4.15 -4.86
N GLU A 37 -8.49 -4.44 -4.35
CA GLU A 37 -7.90 -3.70 -3.24
C GLU A 37 -6.39 -3.81 -3.28
N ILE A 38 -5.72 -2.72 -2.93
CA ILE A 38 -4.26 -2.66 -2.79
C ILE A 38 -3.95 -2.07 -1.42
N SER A 39 -3.06 -2.71 -0.67
CA SER A 39 -2.59 -2.21 0.62
C SER A 39 -1.09 -1.97 0.53
N LEU A 40 -0.66 -0.74 0.82
CA LEU A 40 0.71 -0.26 0.59
C LEU A 40 1.43 0.15 1.86
N ASP A 41 2.69 -0.27 2.00
CA ASP A 41 3.62 0.26 2.97
C ASP A 41 4.46 1.36 2.31
N TYR A 42 5.05 2.25 3.11
CA TYR A 42 5.98 3.26 2.63
C TYR A 42 7.42 2.73 2.59
N ASP A 43 7.90 2.21 3.72
CA ASP A 43 9.28 1.78 3.89
C ASP A 43 9.48 0.34 3.43
N LEU A 44 10.23 0.17 2.35
CA LEU A 44 10.56 -1.13 1.77
C LEU A 44 12.06 -1.40 1.84
N SER A 45 12.77 -0.72 2.75
CA SER A 45 14.23 -0.79 2.83
C SER A 45 14.75 -2.15 3.28
N SER A 46 13.95 -2.94 4.01
CA SER A 46 14.33 -4.29 4.42
C SER A 46 14.50 -5.25 3.24
N SER A 47 13.89 -4.96 2.10
CA SER A 47 14.06 -5.74 0.87
C SER A 47 15.34 -5.38 0.11
N GLY A 48 16.09 -4.38 0.58
CA GLY A 48 17.29 -3.88 -0.11
C GLY A 48 16.99 -2.90 -1.24
N SER A 49 15.72 -2.56 -1.46
CA SER A 49 15.31 -1.63 -2.51
C SER A 49 15.47 -0.17 -2.05
N ALA A 50 15.87 0.70 -2.98
CA ALA A 50 15.85 2.15 -2.77
C ALA A 50 14.46 2.75 -3.07
N ARG A 51 13.56 1.98 -3.67
CA ARG A 51 12.21 2.44 -4.02
C ARG A 51 11.27 2.27 -2.84
N THR A 52 10.39 3.25 -2.66
CA THR A 52 9.44 3.29 -1.54
C THR A 52 8.00 3.11 -2.03
N GLY A 53 7.05 3.13 -1.10
CA GLY A 53 5.63 3.13 -1.43
C GLY A 53 5.21 4.29 -2.32
N LEU A 54 5.91 5.43 -2.28
CA LEU A 54 5.65 6.54 -3.21
C LEU A 54 5.89 6.13 -4.67
N SER A 55 6.89 5.29 -4.92
CA SER A 55 7.15 4.75 -6.26
C SER A 55 5.99 3.89 -6.74
N ALA A 56 5.41 3.08 -5.83
CA ALA A 56 4.24 2.27 -6.15
C ALA A 56 3.03 3.16 -6.48
N CYS A 57 2.82 4.25 -5.73
CA CYS A 57 1.75 5.20 -6.00
C CYS A 57 1.91 5.87 -7.37
N ASP A 58 3.13 6.31 -7.68
CA ASP A 58 3.44 6.93 -8.97
C ASP A 58 3.16 5.97 -10.12
N PHE A 59 3.53 4.71 -9.97
CA PHE A 59 3.25 3.67 -10.95
C PHE A 59 1.75 3.50 -11.18
N LEU A 60 0.96 3.44 -10.10
CA LEU A 60 -0.50 3.28 -10.22
C LEU A 60 -1.14 4.41 -11.01
N VAL A 61 -0.68 5.64 -10.79
CA VAL A 61 -1.19 6.82 -11.51
C VAL A 61 -0.75 6.81 -12.97
N LYS A 62 0.53 6.56 -13.23
CA LYS A 62 1.07 6.55 -14.61
C LYS A 62 0.42 5.49 -15.47
N GLU A 63 0.21 4.31 -14.92
CA GLU A 63 -0.40 3.18 -15.63
C GLU A 63 -1.91 3.25 -15.66
N LYS A 64 -2.52 4.26 -15.04
CA LYS A 64 -3.97 4.44 -14.97
C LYS A 64 -4.69 3.20 -14.44
N ILE A 65 -4.14 2.63 -13.37
CA ILE A 65 -4.70 1.44 -12.76
C ILE A 65 -6.05 1.78 -12.12
N VAL A 66 -7.06 0.95 -12.38
CA VAL A 66 -8.37 1.08 -11.75
C VAL A 66 -8.41 0.13 -10.55
N CYS A 67 -8.56 0.71 -9.35
CA CYS A 67 -8.63 -0.04 -8.12
C CYS A 67 -9.64 0.63 -7.18
N PRO A 68 -10.71 -0.07 -6.79
CA PRO A 68 -11.75 0.53 -5.95
C PRO A 68 -11.26 1.01 -4.59
N VAL A 69 -10.36 0.27 -3.95
CA VAL A 69 -9.87 0.61 -2.61
C VAL A 69 -8.36 0.53 -2.56
N ILE A 70 -7.73 1.61 -2.09
CA ILE A 70 -6.28 1.64 -1.85
C ILE A 70 -6.06 2.00 -0.38
N ARG A 71 -5.44 1.08 0.36
CA ARG A 71 -5.10 1.28 1.77
C ARG A 71 -3.62 1.61 1.90
N ILE A 72 -3.31 2.50 2.82
CA ILE A 72 -1.94 2.81 3.21
C ILE A 72 -1.80 2.37 4.66
N HIS A 73 -1.00 1.31 4.89
CA HIS A 73 -0.84 0.69 6.20
C HIS A 73 0.54 0.97 6.81
N SER A 74 1.03 2.17 6.66
CA SER A 74 2.35 2.57 7.15
C SER A 74 2.25 3.59 8.26
N ASP A 75 3.07 3.46 9.30
CA ASP A 75 3.23 4.45 10.37
C ASP A 75 4.39 5.41 10.09
N HIS A 76 5.03 5.29 8.93
CA HIS A 76 6.08 6.22 8.53
C HIS A 76 5.51 7.62 8.30
N PRO A 77 6.19 8.70 8.77
CA PRO A 77 5.69 10.07 8.57
C PRO A 77 5.38 10.42 7.11
N TYR A 78 6.13 9.88 6.16
CA TYR A 78 5.93 10.14 4.74
C TYR A 78 4.76 9.39 4.12
N ALA A 79 4.09 8.52 4.86
CA ALA A 79 2.87 7.87 4.38
C ALA A 79 1.77 8.88 4.06
N VAL A 80 1.77 10.04 4.72
CA VAL A 80 0.84 11.13 4.41
C VAL A 80 1.03 11.62 2.98
N LYS A 81 2.25 11.63 2.47
CA LYS A 81 2.53 12.02 1.08
C LYS A 81 1.91 11.05 0.08
N MET A 82 1.91 9.75 0.41
CA MET A 82 1.23 8.74 -0.41
C MET A 82 -0.28 9.01 -0.45
N TYR A 83 -0.87 9.26 0.70
CA TYR A 83 -2.29 9.56 0.81
C TYR A 83 -2.67 10.78 -0.01
N ASP A 84 -1.94 11.88 0.15
CA ASP A 84 -2.22 13.14 -0.57
C ASP A 84 -2.08 12.95 -2.07
N PHE A 85 -1.02 12.27 -2.51
CA PHE A 85 -0.76 12.01 -3.92
C PHE A 85 -1.88 11.18 -4.55
N LEU A 86 -2.31 10.11 -3.88
CA LEU A 86 -3.35 9.22 -4.40
C LEU A 86 -4.72 9.91 -4.39
N THR A 87 -5.06 10.66 -3.35
CA THR A 87 -6.34 11.36 -3.30
C THR A 87 -6.45 12.43 -4.38
N GLU A 88 -5.34 13.07 -4.74
CA GLU A 88 -5.30 14.08 -5.81
C GLU A 88 -5.37 13.46 -7.20
N ASN A 89 -4.75 12.30 -7.40
CA ASN A 89 -4.54 11.72 -8.72
C ASN A 89 -5.38 10.48 -9.05
N MET A 90 -6.04 9.89 -8.05
CA MET A 90 -6.88 8.70 -8.22
C MET A 90 -8.26 8.93 -7.59
N GLN A 91 -9.00 9.88 -8.11
CA GLN A 91 -10.28 10.31 -7.54
C GLN A 91 -11.39 9.24 -7.62
N GLY A 92 -11.24 8.25 -8.47
CA GLY A 92 -12.17 7.13 -8.57
C GLY A 92 -11.95 6.02 -7.53
N SER A 93 -10.89 6.15 -6.72
CA SER A 93 -10.55 5.14 -5.71
C SER A 93 -10.83 5.68 -4.31
N ASP A 94 -11.28 4.79 -3.40
CA ASP A 94 -11.33 5.09 -1.98
C ASP A 94 -9.92 4.90 -1.40
N VAL A 95 -9.29 6.00 -1.00
CA VAL A 95 -7.96 5.96 -0.39
C VAL A 95 -8.11 6.02 1.12
N VAL A 96 -7.64 4.99 1.80
CA VAL A 96 -7.79 4.82 3.24
C VAL A 96 -6.42 4.85 3.91
N MET A 97 -6.25 5.76 4.88
CA MET A 97 -5.05 5.81 5.70
C MET A 97 -5.29 5.00 6.97
N GLU A 98 -4.62 3.85 7.08
CA GLU A 98 -4.63 3.06 8.31
C GLU A 98 -3.49 3.52 9.20
N LYS A 99 -3.83 4.31 10.21
CA LYS A 99 -2.84 4.74 11.20
C LYS A 99 -2.90 3.83 12.41
N TYR A 100 -1.74 3.41 12.87
CA TYR A 100 -1.63 2.87 14.21
C TYR A 100 -2.01 3.98 15.18
N ASN A 101 -3.14 3.81 15.85
CA ASN A 101 -3.51 4.69 16.92
C ASN A 101 -2.73 4.23 18.15
N ILE A 102 -1.79 5.07 18.60
CA ILE A 102 -0.98 4.82 19.80
C ILE A 102 -1.87 4.48 21.01
N LEU A 103 -3.02 5.15 21.12
CA LEU A 103 -3.98 4.89 22.21
C LEU A 103 -4.60 3.50 22.10
N GLN A 104 -4.84 3.03 20.88
CA GLN A 104 -5.38 1.69 20.64
C GLN A 104 -4.33 0.60 20.94
N VAL A 105 -3.07 0.86 20.58
CA VAL A 105 -1.96 -0.04 20.91
C VAL A 105 -1.76 -0.11 22.42
N MET A 106 -1.83 1.03 23.10
CA MET A 106 -1.73 1.08 24.57
C MET A 106 -2.89 0.33 25.24
N LYS A 107 -4.09 0.40 24.72
CA LYS A 107 -5.24 -0.37 25.21
C LYS A 107 -5.05 -1.86 25.08
N GLU A 108 -4.42 -2.31 23.99
CA GLU A 108 -4.12 -3.73 23.79
C GLU A 108 -3.06 -4.25 24.74
N PHE A 109 -2.17 -3.37 25.21
CA PHE A 109 -1.14 -3.72 26.19
C PHE A 109 -1.62 -3.66 27.64
N ASP A 110 -2.65 -2.87 27.93
CA ASP A 110 -3.20 -2.71 29.29
C ASP A 110 -4.24 -3.78 29.66
N GLU A 111 -4.60 -4.62 28.75
CA GLU A 111 -5.44 -5.80 28.98
C GLU A 111 -4.54 -7.01 29.22
#